data_c111724849dfe45bde7fa3109cff3797
#
_entry.id   c111724849dfe45bde7fa3109cff3797
#
_cell.length_a   1.000
_cell.length_b   1.000
_cell.length_c   1.000
_cell.angle_alpha   90.00
_cell.angle_beta   90.00
_cell.angle_gamma   90.00
#
_symmetry.space_group_name_H-M   'P 1'
#
loop_
_entity.id
_entity.type
_entity.pdbx_description
1 polymer ?
#
loop_
_entity_poly.entity_id
_entity_poly.type
_entity_poly.pdbx_seq_one_letter_code
_entity_poly.pdbx_strand_id
1 'polypeptide(L)'
;GETLNIERGDSAFIGRDSYSHIYAEPELHEPCRVLFFSLPREFLCEFYHTLSLSDCKSSTMELSALHRLSSTSETESLFRSWIPYMREGQEIPETVLRLKMTEAVYALLNTDKRYIPTLFDFAGKCRMDMFDLLNKPMTKEIKWRELQSEPDSKLN
;
A
#
# COMPACT_ATOMS: atom_id res chain seq x y z
N GLY A 1 22.02 5.47 -8.12
CA GLY A 1 20.59 5.31 -8.02
C GLY A 1 20.03 4.64 -9.27
N GLU A 2 19.00 3.84 -9.12
CA GLU A 2 18.30 3.26 -10.26
C GLU A 2 17.36 4.32 -10.85
N THR A 3 17.32 4.40 -12.17
CA THR A 3 16.39 5.27 -12.90
C THR A 3 15.47 4.40 -13.74
N LEU A 4 14.17 4.61 -13.63
CA LEU A 4 13.17 3.93 -14.42
C LEU A 4 12.43 4.94 -15.29
N ASN A 5 12.56 4.79 -16.61
CA ASN A 5 11.76 5.56 -17.55
C ASN A 5 10.42 4.86 -17.79
N ILE A 6 9.33 5.57 -17.59
CA ILE A 6 7.97 5.08 -17.84
C ILE A 6 7.29 6.02 -18.83
N GLU A 7 6.51 5.44 -19.72
CA GLU A 7 5.74 6.14 -20.73
C GLU A 7 4.25 6.21 -20.37
N ARG A 8 3.49 6.93 -21.17
CA ARG A 8 2.04 7.02 -20.99
C ARG A 8 1.39 5.64 -21.05
N GLY A 9 0.65 5.30 -20.02
CA GLY A 9 -0.02 3.99 -19.87
C GLY A 9 0.81 2.96 -19.13
N ASP A 10 2.07 3.24 -18.86
CA ASP A 10 2.90 2.37 -18.03
C ASP A 10 2.55 2.52 -16.56
N SER A 11 2.81 1.45 -15.81
CA SER A 11 2.71 1.42 -14.36
C SER A 11 4.03 0.98 -13.74
N ALA A 12 4.36 1.52 -12.59
CA ALA A 12 5.56 1.17 -11.85
C ALA A 12 5.23 0.85 -10.40
N PHE A 13 6.03 -0.05 -9.83
CA PHE A 13 6.03 -0.34 -8.40
C PHE A 13 7.18 0.40 -7.74
N ILE A 14 6.88 1.05 -6.63
CA ILE A 14 7.85 1.70 -5.77
C ILE A 14 7.77 1.03 -4.42
N GLY A 15 8.83 0.32 -4.04
CA GLY A 15 8.93 -0.38 -2.78
C GLY A 15 8.98 0.57 -1.58
N ARG A 16 8.66 0.03 -0.41
CA ARG A 16 8.77 0.74 0.85
C ARG A 16 10.23 1.11 1.11
N ASP A 17 10.42 2.21 1.84
CA ASP A 17 11.74 2.71 2.24
C ASP A 17 12.66 3.08 1.07
N SER A 18 12.13 3.18 -0.15
CA SER A 18 12.85 3.71 -1.29
C SER A 18 12.58 5.19 -1.48
N TYR A 19 13.65 5.97 -1.55
CA TYR A 19 13.55 7.38 -1.92
C TYR A 19 13.60 7.50 -3.44
N SER A 20 12.51 7.94 -4.03
CA SER A 20 12.40 8.13 -5.46
C SER A 20 12.09 9.58 -5.81
N HIS A 21 12.83 10.13 -6.73
CA HIS A 21 12.51 11.41 -7.33
C HIS A 21 11.78 11.16 -8.65
N ILE A 22 10.60 11.74 -8.78
CA ILE A 22 9.79 11.60 -9.99
C ILE A 22 9.89 12.88 -10.77
N TYR A 23 10.43 12.78 -11.98
CA TYR A 23 10.50 13.87 -12.94
C TYR A 23 9.51 13.59 -14.05
N ALA A 24 8.64 14.54 -14.33
CA ALA A 24 7.75 14.48 -15.48
C ALA A 24 8.30 15.39 -16.57
N GLU A 25 8.55 14.84 -17.74
CA GLU A 25 8.82 15.63 -18.95
C GLU A 25 7.48 15.81 -19.69
N PRO A 26 6.87 17.00 -19.58
CA PRO A 26 5.60 17.23 -20.27
C PRO A 26 5.82 17.25 -21.77
N GLU A 27 5.06 16.47 -22.49
CA GLU A 27 4.94 16.66 -23.94
C GLU A 27 4.34 18.05 -24.22
N LEU A 28 4.75 18.65 -25.33
CA LEU A 28 4.55 20.08 -25.63
C LEU A 28 3.12 20.62 -25.53
N HIS A 29 2.09 19.78 -25.37
CA HIS A 29 0.69 20.21 -25.38
C HIS A 29 -0.24 19.46 -24.41
N GLU A 30 0.26 18.48 -23.63
CA GLU A 30 -0.58 17.74 -22.68
C GLU A 30 0.01 17.74 -21.26
N PRO A 31 -0.79 18.04 -20.24
CA PRO A 31 -0.32 17.91 -18.85
C PRO A 31 -0.05 16.44 -18.50
N CYS A 32 1.10 16.19 -17.93
CA CYS A 32 1.41 14.88 -17.37
C CYS A 32 0.52 14.62 -16.15
N ARG A 33 -0.23 13.53 -16.16
CA ARG A 33 -1.06 13.09 -15.04
C ARG A 33 -0.53 11.77 -14.54
N VAL A 34 -0.27 11.70 -13.25
CA VAL A 34 0.23 10.50 -12.58
C VAL A 34 -0.74 10.14 -11.47
N LEU A 35 -1.16 8.88 -11.44
CA LEU A 35 -1.94 8.32 -10.35
C LEU A 35 -0.99 7.58 -9.39
N PHE A 36 -0.95 8.03 -8.15
CA PHE A 36 -0.28 7.33 -7.07
C PHE A 36 -1.28 6.54 -6.25
N PHE A 37 -0.97 5.27 -6.06
CA PHE A 37 -1.76 4.38 -5.24
C PHE A 37 -0.88 3.74 -4.16
N SER A 38 -1.21 4.01 -2.93
CA SER A 38 -0.41 3.57 -1.78
C SER A 38 -1.11 2.43 -1.05
N LEU A 39 -0.32 1.45 -0.61
CA LEU A 39 -0.76 0.33 0.23
C LEU A 39 -0.22 0.55 1.66
N PRO A 40 -1.03 1.11 2.57
CA PRO A 40 -0.59 1.37 3.94
C PRO A 40 -0.23 0.07 4.67
N ARG A 41 0.75 0.17 5.57
CA ARG A 41 1.22 -0.97 6.37
C ARG A 41 0.08 -1.61 7.19
N GLU A 42 -0.76 -0.81 7.80
CA GLU A 42 -1.89 -1.25 8.61
C GLU A 42 -2.84 -2.12 7.80
N PHE A 43 -3.18 -1.66 6.60
CA PHE A 43 -4.00 -2.44 5.66
C PHE A 43 -3.32 -3.76 5.28
N LEU A 44 -2.04 -3.74 4.96
CA LEU A 44 -1.29 -4.94 4.59
C LEU A 44 -1.19 -5.94 5.75
N CYS A 45 -1.06 -5.47 6.99
CA CYS A 45 -1.10 -6.32 8.18
C CYS A 45 -2.45 -7.04 8.31
N GLU A 46 -3.56 -6.31 8.18
CA GLU A 46 -4.90 -6.88 8.21
C GLU A 46 -5.11 -7.88 7.07
N PHE A 47 -4.70 -7.50 5.87
CA PHE A 47 -4.82 -8.35 4.69
C PHE A 47 -4.03 -9.66 4.82
N TYR A 48 -2.82 -9.60 5.38
CA TYR A 48 -1.96 -10.78 5.57
C TYR A 48 -2.66 -11.88 6.37
N HIS A 49 -3.49 -11.52 7.35
CA HIS A 49 -4.25 -12.48 8.15
C HIS A 49 -5.36 -13.19 7.36
N THR A 50 -5.74 -12.65 6.23
CA THR A 50 -6.74 -13.27 5.34
C THR A 50 -6.12 -14.24 4.34
N LEU A 51 -4.78 -14.17 4.16
CA LEU A 51 -4.06 -15.06 3.24
C LEU A 51 -3.95 -16.48 3.83
N SER A 52 -4.18 -17.46 2.98
CA SER A 52 -3.91 -18.85 3.32
C SER A 52 -2.40 -19.09 3.43
N LEU A 53 -1.96 -19.87 4.41
CA LEU A 53 -0.53 -20.22 4.59
C LEU A 53 0.09 -20.90 3.35
N SER A 54 -0.73 -21.54 2.51
CA SER A 54 -0.30 -22.12 1.24
C SER A 54 0.14 -21.07 0.22
N ASP A 55 -0.42 -19.87 0.31
CA ASP A 55 -0.10 -18.77 -0.59
C ASP A 55 1.20 -18.06 -0.19
N CYS A 56 1.63 -18.25 1.05
CA CYS A 56 2.81 -17.63 1.64
C CYS A 56 4.13 -18.38 1.40
N LYS A 57 4.16 -19.40 0.54
CA LYS A 57 5.42 -20.03 0.13
C LYS A 57 6.22 -19.03 -0.69
N SER A 58 7.13 -18.36 0.00
CA SER A 58 7.92 -17.28 -0.57
C SER A 58 8.92 -17.78 -1.60
N SER A 59 8.98 -17.07 -2.70
CA SER A 59 10.15 -17.06 -3.56
C SER A 59 11.32 -16.47 -2.78
N THR A 60 12.50 -17.06 -2.89
CA THR A 60 13.73 -16.52 -2.28
C THR A 60 14.34 -15.35 -3.06
N MET A 61 13.80 -15.05 -4.23
CA MET A 61 14.26 -13.93 -5.06
C MET A 61 13.48 -12.66 -4.69
N GLU A 62 14.21 -11.63 -4.35
CA GLU A 62 13.67 -10.30 -4.11
C GLU A 62 13.39 -9.55 -5.42
N LEU A 63 12.33 -8.73 -5.41
CA LEU A 63 12.06 -7.79 -6.48
C LEU A 63 12.86 -6.50 -6.23
N SER A 64 13.28 -5.83 -7.32
CA SER A 64 13.83 -4.48 -7.19
C SER A 64 12.80 -3.55 -6.57
N ALA A 65 13.28 -2.65 -5.69
CA ALA A 65 12.42 -1.66 -5.03
C ALA A 65 11.76 -0.68 -6.04
N LEU A 66 12.33 -0.54 -7.22
CA LEU A 66 11.78 0.26 -8.30
C LEU A 66 11.77 -0.56 -9.59
N HIS A 67 10.60 -0.86 -10.11
CA HIS A 67 10.48 -1.60 -11.37
C HIS A 67 9.15 -1.33 -12.07
N ARG A 68 9.14 -1.59 -13.38
CA ARG A 68 7.92 -1.51 -14.18
C ARG A 68 7.01 -2.70 -13.84
N LEU A 69 5.74 -2.43 -13.64
CA LEU A 69 4.73 -3.48 -13.50
C LEU A 69 4.47 -4.12 -14.86
N SER A 70 4.27 -5.44 -14.87
CA SER A 70 3.79 -6.13 -16.04
C SER A 70 2.36 -5.65 -16.36
N SER A 71 2.14 -5.30 -17.64
CA SER A 71 0.80 -4.98 -18.11
C SER A 71 0.00 -6.29 -18.22
N THR A 72 -0.90 -6.48 -17.27
CA THR A 72 -1.87 -7.57 -17.24
C THR A 72 -3.28 -7.00 -17.27
N SER A 73 -4.26 -7.81 -17.61
CA SER A 73 -5.67 -7.39 -17.58
C SER A 73 -6.08 -6.89 -16.20
N GLU A 74 -5.54 -7.50 -15.13
CA GLU A 74 -5.81 -7.12 -13.75
C GLU A 74 -5.22 -5.75 -13.42
N THR A 75 -3.94 -5.50 -13.76
CA THR A 75 -3.29 -4.22 -13.48
C THR A 75 -3.91 -3.08 -14.30
N GLU A 76 -4.23 -3.32 -15.57
CA GLU A 76 -4.91 -2.34 -16.41
C GLU A 76 -6.32 -2.02 -15.90
N SER A 77 -7.09 -3.05 -15.53
CA SER A 77 -8.42 -2.90 -14.95
C SER A 77 -8.37 -2.10 -13.64
N LEU A 78 -7.43 -2.42 -12.76
CA LEU A 78 -7.23 -1.71 -11.50
C LEU A 78 -7.06 -0.21 -11.75
N PHE A 79 -6.08 0.18 -12.56
CA PHE A 79 -5.80 1.59 -12.79
C PHE A 79 -6.94 2.31 -13.53
N ARG A 80 -7.53 1.66 -14.52
CA ARG A 80 -8.67 2.23 -15.25
C ARG A 80 -9.88 2.47 -14.36
N SER A 81 -10.11 1.61 -13.38
CA SER A 81 -11.23 1.71 -12.45
C SER A 81 -11.14 2.88 -11.47
N TRP A 82 -9.98 3.53 -11.37
CA TRP A 82 -9.80 4.75 -10.59
C TRP A 82 -10.27 6.01 -11.31
N ILE A 83 -10.36 5.99 -12.65
CA ILE A 83 -10.69 7.18 -13.46
C ILE A 83 -11.97 7.90 -12.98
N PRO A 84 -13.08 7.19 -12.64
CA PRO A 84 -14.30 7.84 -12.15
C PRO A 84 -14.11 8.63 -10.85
N TYR A 85 -13.12 8.24 -10.03
CA TYR A 85 -12.85 8.85 -8.72
C TYR A 85 -11.81 9.98 -8.78
N MET A 86 -11.20 10.22 -9.93
CA MET A 86 -10.15 11.25 -10.10
C MET A 86 -10.70 12.66 -10.35
N ARG A 87 -11.97 12.91 -10.09
CA ARG A 87 -12.59 14.24 -10.24
C ARG A 87 -12.21 15.11 -9.04
N GLU A 88 -11.86 16.36 -9.31
CA GLU A 88 -11.53 17.32 -8.27
C GLU A 88 -12.67 17.45 -7.24
N GLY A 89 -12.31 17.46 -5.95
CA GLY A 89 -13.25 17.64 -4.84
C GLY A 89 -14.11 16.42 -4.52
N GLN A 90 -13.89 15.27 -5.16
CA GLN A 90 -14.59 14.04 -4.83
C GLN A 90 -13.83 13.28 -3.75
N GLU A 91 -14.45 13.09 -2.59
CA GLU A 91 -13.96 12.19 -1.56
C GLU A 91 -14.26 10.74 -1.95
N ILE A 92 -13.26 9.87 -1.80
CA ILE A 92 -13.41 8.45 -2.05
C ILE A 92 -13.87 7.79 -0.75
N PRO A 93 -15.03 7.11 -0.72
CA PRO A 93 -15.46 6.38 0.47
C PRO A 93 -14.41 5.36 0.92
N GLU A 94 -14.18 5.27 2.21
CA GLU A 94 -13.18 4.35 2.78
C GLU A 94 -13.42 2.89 2.35
N THR A 95 -14.67 2.47 2.27
CA THR A 95 -15.04 1.13 1.79
C THR A 95 -14.58 0.86 0.37
N VAL A 96 -14.71 1.86 -0.52
CA VAL A 96 -14.23 1.76 -1.92
C VAL A 96 -12.70 1.73 -1.94
N LEU A 97 -12.05 2.56 -1.14
CA LEU A 97 -10.59 2.59 -1.04
C LEU A 97 -10.05 1.23 -0.59
N ARG A 98 -10.65 0.62 0.45
CA ARG A 98 -10.26 -0.72 0.94
C ARG A 98 -10.47 -1.81 -0.11
N LEU A 99 -11.57 -1.78 -0.85
CA LEU A 99 -11.81 -2.71 -1.96
C LEU A 99 -10.74 -2.58 -3.05
N LYS A 100 -10.37 -1.36 -3.39
CA LYS A 100 -9.34 -1.08 -4.40
C LYS A 100 -7.94 -1.48 -3.92
N MET A 101 -7.62 -1.29 -2.66
CA MET A 101 -6.37 -1.80 -2.08
C MET A 101 -6.32 -3.33 -2.10
N THR A 102 -7.43 -3.99 -1.80
CA THR A 102 -7.55 -5.45 -1.89
C THR A 102 -7.35 -5.94 -3.32
N GLU A 103 -8.01 -5.31 -4.29
CA GLU A 103 -7.84 -5.59 -5.72
C GLU A 103 -6.37 -5.44 -6.16
N ALA A 104 -5.70 -4.36 -5.71
CA ALA A 104 -4.31 -4.11 -6.03
C ALA A 104 -3.36 -5.19 -5.49
N VAL A 105 -3.57 -5.63 -4.25
CA VAL A 105 -2.76 -6.72 -3.68
C VAL A 105 -2.95 -8.00 -4.46
N TYR A 106 -4.18 -8.40 -4.77
CA TYR A 106 -4.44 -9.60 -5.58
C TYR A 106 -3.86 -9.49 -6.99
N ALA A 107 -3.97 -8.34 -7.64
CA ALA A 107 -3.38 -8.11 -8.96
C ALA A 107 -1.85 -8.33 -8.93
N LEU A 108 -1.17 -7.80 -7.91
CA LEU A 108 0.27 -8.00 -7.73
C LEU A 108 0.61 -9.47 -7.46
N LEU A 109 -0.07 -10.12 -6.52
CA LEU A 109 0.18 -11.52 -6.16
C LEU A 109 -0.11 -12.50 -7.28
N ASN A 110 -1.11 -12.23 -8.11
CA ASN A 110 -1.43 -13.05 -9.29
C ASN A 110 -0.41 -12.87 -10.40
N THR A 111 0.16 -11.68 -10.52
CA THR A 111 1.18 -11.37 -11.52
C THR A 111 2.51 -12.04 -11.17
N ASP A 112 2.96 -11.91 -9.91
CA ASP A 112 4.24 -12.44 -9.47
C ASP A 112 4.23 -12.73 -7.95
N LYS A 113 4.48 -13.97 -7.59
CA LYS A 113 4.55 -14.39 -6.18
C LYS A 113 5.70 -13.76 -5.38
N ARG A 114 6.69 -13.19 -6.06
CA ARG A 114 7.77 -12.42 -5.40
C ARG A 114 7.27 -11.16 -4.70
N TYR A 115 6.04 -10.70 -4.99
CA TYR A 115 5.42 -9.63 -4.22
C TYR A 115 5.07 -10.03 -2.78
N ILE A 116 4.92 -11.32 -2.48
CA ILE A 116 4.60 -11.77 -1.12
C ILE A 116 5.65 -11.28 -0.11
N PRO A 117 6.94 -11.61 -0.23
CA PRO A 117 7.95 -11.10 0.69
C PRO A 117 8.08 -9.58 0.62
N THR A 118 7.94 -8.97 -0.57
CA THR A 118 8.05 -7.52 -0.75
C THR A 118 6.96 -6.73 -0.03
N LEU A 119 5.72 -7.23 -0.07
CA LEU A 119 4.58 -6.56 0.59
C LEU A 119 4.51 -6.87 2.08
N PHE A 120 4.93 -8.07 2.51
CA PHE A 120 4.69 -8.60 3.85
C PHE A 120 5.98 -8.93 4.63
N ASP A 121 7.09 -8.26 4.33
CA ASP A 121 8.37 -8.39 5.04
C ASP A 121 8.25 -8.14 6.55
N PHE A 122 7.27 -7.34 6.94
CA PHE A 122 6.96 -6.98 8.32
C PHE A 122 5.95 -7.91 9.01
N ALA A 123 5.44 -8.93 8.31
CA ALA A 123 4.36 -9.78 8.83
C ALA A 123 4.72 -10.48 10.18
N GLY A 124 5.99 -10.81 10.37
CA GLY A 124 6.48 -11.31 11.65
C GLY A 124 6.28 -10.34 12.81
N LYS A 125 6.55 -9.07 12.59
CA LYS A 125 6.32 -7.99 13.57
C LYS A 125 4.85 -7.77 13.84
N CYS A 126 4.00 -7.77 12.82
CA CYS A 126 2.55 -7.65 12.98
C CYS A 126 1.97 -8.78 13.84
N ARG A 127 2.49 -10.01 13.70
CA ARG A 127 2.11 -11.13 14.58
C ARG A 127 2.50 -10.90 16.03
N MET A 128 3.73 -10.47 16.25
CA MET A 128 4.24 -10.23 17.62
C MET A 128 3.45 -9.11 18.28
N ASP A 129 3.22 -8.01 17.60
CA ASP A 129 2.45 -6.88 18.14
C ASP A 129 1.02 -7.28 18.51
N MET A 130 0.40 -8.17 17.72
CA MET A 130 -0.95 -8.65 18.01
C MET A 130 -0.97 -9.65 19.16
N PHE A 131 0.03 -10.54 19.27
CA PHE A 131 0.18 -11.42 20.42
C PHE A 131 0.44 -10.63 21.70
N ASP A 132 1.26 -9.59 21.63
CA ASP A 132 1.53 -8.70 22.77
C ASP A 132 0.28 -7.93 23.18
N LEU A 133 -0.55 -7.50 22.24
CA LEU A 133 -1.82 -6.85 22.53
C LEU A 133 -2.84 -7.80 23.16
N LEU A 134 -2.88 -9.05 22.71
CA LEU A 134 -3.80 -10.07 23.25
C LEU A 134 -3.36 -10.60 24.62
N ASN A 135 -2.04 -10.66 24.87
CA ASN A 135 -1.47 -11.16 26.11
C ASN A 135 -1.25 -10.08 27.17
N LYS A 136 -1.39 -8.79 26.83
CA LYS A 136 -1.42 -7.73 27.85
C LYS A 136 -2.68 -7.91 28.70
N PRO A 137 -2.56 -8.09 30.03
CA PRO A 137 -3.71 -8.10 30.90
C PRO A 137 -4.46 -6.78 30.70
N MET A 138 -5.69 -6.89 30.21
CA MET A 138 -6.56 -5.74 30.01
C MET A 138 -6.99 -5.16 31.37
N THR A 139 -6.15 -4.38 31.98
CA THR A 139 -6.56 -3.44 33.00
C THR A 139 -7.30 -2.30 32.31
N LYS A 140 -8.61 -2.48 32.22
CA LYS A 140 -9.53 -1.53 31.54
C LYS A 140 -9.40 -0.08 32.01
N GLU A 141 -8.87 0.17 33.18
CA GLU A 141 -8.79 1.51 33.75
C GLU A 141 -7.62 2.36 33.22
N ILE A 142 -6.53 1.76 32.73
CA ILE A 142 -5.34 2.50 32.31
C ILE A 142 -5.52 3.09 30.91
N LYS A 143 -6.21 2.38 30.02
CA LYS A 143 -6.41 2.82 28.64
C LYS A 143 -7.29 4.08 28.48
N TRP A 144 -8.27 4.25 29.35
CA TRP A 144 -9.16 5.41 29.26
C TRP A 144 -8.52 6.69 29.79
N ARG A 145 -7.58 6.60 30.73
CA ARG A 145 -6.85 7.77 31.25
C ARG A 145 -5.77 8.26 30.29
N GLU A 146 -5.10 7.38 29.56
CA GLU A 146 -4.10 7.76 28.55
C GLU A 146 -4.74 8.41 27.32
N LEU A 147 -5.94 7.99 26.94
CA LEU A 147 -6.70 8.62 25.85
C LEU A 147 -7.34 9.97 26.23
N GLN A 148 -7.48 10.25 27.52
CA GLN A 148 -8.03 11.52 28.01
C GLN A 148 -6.98 12.54 28.45
N SER A 149 -5.70 12.17 28.42
CA SER A 149 -4.59 13.05 28.77
C SER A 149 -3.87 13.63 27.55
N GLU A 150 -4.58 14.02 26.52
CA GLU A 150 -4.04 15.04 25.64
C GLU A 150 -4.14 16.39 26.35
N PRO A 151 -3.04 17.07 26.62
CA PRO A 151 -3.10 18.36 27.24
C PRO A 151 -3.61 19.38 26.22
N ASP A 152 -4.77 19.94 26.50
CA ASP A 152 -5.08 21.29 26.08
C ASP A 152 -3.89 22.18 26.42
N SER A 153 -3.09 22.52 25.48
CA SER A 153 -2.04 23.48 25.68
C SER A 153 -1.99 24.52 24.59
N LYS A 154 -2.59 25.61 24.98
CA LYS A 154 -2.01 26.94 24.84
C LYS A 154 -1.98 27.50 23.43
N LEU A 155 -3.08 28.03 23.07
CA LEU A 155 -3.12 29.35 22.43
C LEU A 155 -2.78 30.41 23.48
N ASN A 156 -1.64 31.03 23.36
CA ASN A 156 -1.34 32.43 23.69
C ASN A 156 -0.34 32.91 22.65
#